data_d6328a9b53a4c031ebc7c9de8f9a6a9a
#
_entry.id   d6328a9b53a4c031ebc7c9de8f9a6a9a
#
_cell.length_a   1.000
_cell.length_b   1.000
_cell.length_c   1.000
_cell.angle_alpha   90.00
_cell.angle_beta   90.00
_cell.angle_gamma   90.00
#
_symmetry.space_group_name_H-M   'P 1'
#
loop_
_entity.id
_entity.type
_entity.pdbx_description
1 polymer ?
#
loop_
_entity_poly.entity_id
_entity_poly.type
_entity_poly.pdbx_seq_one_letter_code
_entity_poly.pdbx_strand_id
1 'polypeptide(L)'
;MNTSRKIKRTRKQTNNKTKKMKYGGMKKKAKTHYISKHAKISDDKLYRYQLTRIWDEDKPKVLFIMLNPSTADDLEDDPTIRRVVDFAKSWGYGGVYVANLYAFRSTDPKGLTTASDPIGPENRKHIQELVGSVDRVIYAWGNKKKEPQWLRDLIATPYCIALSTKGIPKHPLYLKGDSQPILYLRDACQGATVGSEEE
;
A
#
# COMPACT_ATOMS: atom_id res chain seq x y z
N MET A 1 15.80 81.88 16.84
CA MET A 1 14.71 81.79 15.87
C MET A 1 14.78 80.38 15.24
N ASN A 2 13.86 79.54 15.63
CA ASN A 2 13.95 78.10 15.39
C ASN A 2 12.77 77.67 14.49
N THR A 3 13.01 77.34 13.23
CA THR A 3 11.98 76.97 12.25
C THR A 3 12.04 75.45 12.03
N SER A 4 11.13 74.75 12.69
CA SER A 4 10.90 73.30 12.51
C SER A 4 10.17 73.03 11.21
N ARG A 5 10.81 72.32 10.28
CA ARG A 5 10.16 71.80 9.07
C ARG A 5 9.47 70.44 9.36
N LYS A 6 8.12 70.41 9.26
CA LYS A 6 7.30 69.21 9.29
C LYS A 6 7.42 68.42 7.97
N ILE A 7 7.93 67.17 8.05
CA ILE A 7 7.94 66.23 6.93
C ILE A 7 6.63 65.47 6.91
N LYS A 8 5.83 65.63 5.86
CA LYS A 8 4.62 64.82 5.60
C LYS A 8 5.04 63.51 5.01
N ARG A 9 4.82 62.41 5.75
CA ARG A 9 4.94 61.04 5.22
C ARG A 9 3.65 60.64 4.53
N THR A 10 3.67 60.50 3.23
CA THR A 10 2.62 59.90 2.41
C THR A 10 2.67 58.40 2.54
N ARG A 11 1.61 57.84 3.08
CA ARG A 11 1.39 56.38 3.25
C ARG A 11 0.87 55.81 1.93
N LYS A 12 1.72 55.11 1.16
CA LYS A 12 1.27 54.32 0.00
C LYS A 12 0.48 53.10 0.51
N GLN A 13 -0.81 53.05 0.25
CA GLN A 13 -1.63 51.84 0.41
C GLN A 13 -1.31 50.89 -0.74
N THR A 14 -0.66 49.77 -0.40
CA THR A 14 -0.50 48.63 -1.31
C THR A 14 -1.76 47.75 -1.21
N ASN A 15 -2.58 47.83 -2.25
CA ASN A 15 -3.71 46.91 -2.43
C ASN A 15 -3.23 45.49 -2.70
N ASN A 16 -3.16 44.67 -1.66
CA ASN A 16 -2.91 43.21 -1.78
C ASN A 16 -4.23 42.53 -2.16
N LYS A 17 -4.50 42.39 -3.46
CA LYS A 17 -5.55 41.48 -3.98
C LYS A 17 -5.08 40.06 -3.80
N THR A 18 -5.43 39.43 -2.68
CA THR A 18 -5.32 37.98 -2.50
C THR A 18 -6.23 37.26 -3.47
N LYS A 19 -5.63 36.70 -4.54
CA LYS A 19 -6.28 35.75 -5.44
C LYS A 19 -6.70 34.53 -4.62
N LYS A 20 -7.97 34.42 -4.25
CA LYS A 20 -8.57 33.20 -3.71
C LYS A 20 -8.47 32.13 -4.79
N MET A 21 -7.48 31.23 -4.69
CA MET A 21 -7.46 30.00 -5.47
C MET A 21 -8.73 29.22 -5.11
N LYS A 22 -9.65 29.09 -6.08
CA LYS A 22 -10.76 28.14 -6.00
C LYS A 22 -10.13 26.74 -6.01
N TYR A 23 -10.05 26.11 -4.85
CA TYR A 23 -9.83 24.67 -4.78
C TYR A 23 -11.00 24.00 -5.49
N GLY A 24 -10.72 23.44 -6.67
CA GLY A 24 -11.67 22.63 -7.42
C GLY A 24 -12.15 21.52 -6.49
N GLY A 25 -13.47 21.46 -6.26
CA GLY A 25 -14.07 20.47 -5.38
C GLY A 25 -13.66 19.07 -5.82
N MET A 26 -12.92 18.37 -4.99
CA MET A 26 -12.63 16.94 -5.17
C MET A 26 -13.98 16.23 -5.24
N LYS A 27 -14.35 15.74 -6.42
CA LYS A 27 -15.51 14.86 -6.57
C LYS A 27 -15.30 13.69 -5.62
N LYS A 28 -16.15 13.52 -4.61
CA LYS A 28 -16.14 12.33 -3.76
C LYS A 28 -16.30 11.13 -4.68
N LYS A 29 -15.28 10.26 -4.75
CA LYS A 29 -15.39 9.00 -5.48
C LYS A 29 -16.58 8.23 -4.93
N ALA A 30 -17.44 7.70 -5.81
CA ALA A 30 -18.54 6.86 -5.40
C ALA A 30 -18.02 5.67 -4.58
N LYS A 31 -18.71 5.35 -3.48
CA LYS A 31 -18.37 4.19 -2.64
C LYS A 31 -18.49 2.93 -3.50
N THR A 32 -17.47 2.06 -3.49
CA THR A 32 -17.55 0.79 -4.22
C THR A 32 -18.65 -0.07 -3.61
N HIS A 33 -19.55 -0.56 -4.46
CA HIS A 33 -20.49 -1.61 -4.08
C HIS A 33 -19.76 -2.95 -4.21
N TYR A 34 -19.72 -3.75 -3.15
CA TYR A 34 -19.14 -5.09 -3.14
C TYR A 34 -20.24 -6.14 -3.18
N ILE A 35 -20.07 -7.15 -4.02
CA ILE A 35 -20.88 -8.37 -4.05
C ILE A 35 -20.48 -9.25 -2.85
N SER A 36 -19.17 -9.35 -2.58
CA SER A 36 -18.64 -10.06 -1.42
C SER A 36 -17.61 -9.20 -0.67
N LYS A 37 -17.75 -9.18 0.65
CA LYS A 37 -16.89 -8.45 1.58
C LYS A 37 -16.67 -9.32 2.81
N HIS A 38 -15.46 -9.87 2.96
CA HIS A 38 -15.17 -10.87 3.97
C HIS A 38 -13.73 -10.73 4.48
N ALA A 39 -13.49 -11.17 5.74
CA ALA A 39 -12.17 -11.36 6.30
C ALA A 39 -12.09 -12.72 7.00
N LYS A 40 -10.99 -13.45 6.83
CA LYS A 40 -10.70 -14.66 7.58
C LYS A 40 -9.78 -14.32 8.74
N ILE A 41 -10.32 -14.43 9.94
CA ILE A 41 -9.68 -14.07 11.21
C ILE A 41 -9.61 -15.34 12.06
N SER A 42 -8.52 -15.51 12.84
CA SER A 42 -8.41 -16.58 13.83
C SER A 42 -9.45 -16.44 14.94
N ASP A 43 -9.80 -17.54 15.61
CA ASP A 43 -10.82 -17.56 16.66
C ASP A 43 -10.45 -16.64 17.84
N ASP A 44 -9.15 -16.55 18.18
CA ASP A 44 -8.60 -15.65 19.19
C ASP A 44 -8.52 -14.18 18.73
N LYS A 45 -8.86 -13.89 17.46
CA LYS A 45 -8.83 -12.58 16.82
C LYS A 45 -7.44 -11.92 16.73
N LEU A 46 -6.38 -12.66 17.01
CA LEU A 46 -5.00 -12.15 16.93
C LEU A 46 -4.49 -12.07 15.49
N TYR A 47 -4.99 -12.93 14.60
CA TYR A 47 -4.51 -13.01 13.23
C TYR A 47 -5.63 -12.71 12.23
N ARG A 48 -5.28 -12.03 11.14
CA ARG A 48 -6.11 -11.92 9.93
C ARG A 48 -5.36 -12.51 8.75
N TYR A 49 -5.80 -13.67 8.29
CA TYR A 49 -5.17 -14.41 7.21
C TYR A 49 -5.52 -13.88 5.82
N GLN A 50 -6.78 -13.47 5.63
CA GLN A 50 -7.29 -13.00 4.35
C GLN A 50 -8.25 -11.83 4.53
N LEU A 51 -8.25 -10.92 3.55
CA LEU A 51 -9.31 -9.93 3.34
C LEU A 51 -9.79 -10.03 1.90
N THR A 52 -11.09 -10.09 1.68
CA THR A 52 -11.72 -10.24 0.37
C THR A 52 -12.61 -9.06 0.04
N ARG A 53 -12.51 -8.55 -1.18
CA ARG A 53 -13.39 -7.52 -1.75
C ARG A 53 -13.69 -7.86 -3.20
N ILE A 54 -14.91 -8.29 -3.51
CA ILE A 54 -15.36 -8.66 -4.87
C ILE A 54 -16.46 -7.69 -5.29
N TRP A 55 -16.36 -7.16 -6.50
CA TRP A 55 -17.35 -6.25 -7.11
C TRP A 55 -17.81 -6.73 -8.49
N ASP A 56 -17.17 -7.75 -9.08
CA ASP A 56 -17.50 -8.34 -10.38
C ASP A 56 -16.97 -9.78 -10.38
N GLU A 57 -17.88 -10.75 -10.39
CA GLU A 57 -17.52 -12.19 -10.32
C GLU A 57 -16.97 -12.71 -11.64
N ASP A 58 -17.37 -12.12 -12.77
CA ASP A 58 -16.99 -12.58 -14.11
C ASP A 58 -15.56 -12.19 -14.48
N LYS A 59 -15.00 -11.21 -13.78
CA LYS A 59 -13.61 -10.74 -14.01
C LYS A 59 -12.60 -11.47 -13.14
N PRO A 60 -11.34 -11.53 -13.62
CA PRO A 60 -10.23 -12.11 -12.85
C PRO A 60 -10.04 -11.41 -11.50
N LYS A 61 -9.35 -12.08 -10.57
CA LYS A 61 -9.03 -11.60 -9.23
C LYS A 61 -7.53 -11.43 -9.09
N VAL A 62 -7.11 -10.53 -8.21
CA VAL A 62 -5.71 -10.25 -7.92
C VAL A 62 -5.43 -10.36 -6.42
N LEU A 63 -4.28 -10.94 -6.05
CA LEU A 63 -3.81 -11.03 -4.68
C LEU A 63 -2.76 -9.96 -4.39
N PHE A 64 -2.97 -9.19 -3.34
CA PHE A 64 -1.94 -8.32 -2.78
C PHE A 64 -1.31 -8.94 -1.54
N ILE A 65 0.02 -9.08 -1.54
CA ILE A 65 0.78 -9.46 -0.34
C ILE A 65 1.35 -8.19 0.29
N MET A 66 0.86 -7.86 1.48
CA MET A 66 1.24 -6.67 2.23
C MET A 66 2.09 -7.01 3.47
N LEU A 67 2.39 -6.06 4.35
CA LEU A 67 3.24 -6.29 5.50
C LEU A 67 2.49 -7.01 6.63
N ASN A 68 1.48 -6.35 7.19
CA ASN A 68 0.63 -6.85 8.26
C ASN A 68 -0.75 -6.18 8.23
N PRO A 69 -1.79 -6.83 8.75
CA PRO A 69 -3.11 -6.22 8.87
C PRO A 69 -3.13 -5.17 9.99
N SER A 70 -3.92 -4.10 9.77
CA SER A 70 -4.29 -3.19 10.85
C SER A 70 -5.30 -3.86 11.78
N THR A 71 -5.50 -3.30 12.98
CA THR A 71 -6.57 -3.72 13.90
C THR A 71 -7.92 -3.10 13.53
N ALA A 72 -7.97 -2.22 12.51
CA ALA A 72 -9.20 -1.61 12.03
C ALA A 72 -10.24 -2.67 11.65
N ASP A 73 -11.51 -2.28 11.73
CA ASP A 73 -12.65 -3.14 11.45
C ASP A 73 -12.58 -3.70 10.02
N ASP A 74 -12.72 -5.02 9.91
CA ASP A 74 -12.71 -5.72 8.63
C ASP A 74 -13.95 -5.39 7.77
N LEU A 75 -14.95 -4.76 8.35
CA LEU A 75 -16.16 -4.30 7.68
C LEU A 75 -15.96 -2.97 6.93
N GLU A 76 -14.98 -2.16 7.30
CA GLU A 76 -14.70 -0.89 6.65
C GLU A 76 -13.33 -0.87 5.97
N ASP A 77 -13.29 -0.29 4.76
CA ASP A 77 -12.03 -0.13 4.04
C ASP A 77 -11.24 1.04 4.63
N ASP A 78 -10.04 0.76 5.08
CA ASP A 78 -9.06 1.78 5.41
C ASP A 78 -8.53 2.47 4.13
N PRO A 79 -7.73 3.55 4.25
CA PRO A 79 -7.15 4.22 3.08
C PRO A 79 -6.32 3.30 2.19
N THR A 80 -5.65 2.29 2.77
CA THR A 80 -4.82 1.33 2.04
C THR A 80 -5.67 0.38 1.21
N ILE A 81 -6.71 -0.19 1.79
CA ILE A 81 -7.63 -1.09 1.09
C ILE A 81 -8.36 -0.35 -0.04
N ARG A 82 -8.83 0.89 0.21
CA ARG A 82 -9.42 1.72 -0.86
C ARG A 82 -8.44 1.92 -2.02
N ARG A 83 -7.16 2.15 -1.71
CA ARG A 83 -6.12 2.33 -2.73
C ARG A 83 -5.85 1.06 -3.53
N VAL A 84 -5.79 -0.09 -2.86
CA VAL A 84 -5.64 -1.42 -3.47
C VAL A 84 -6.80 -1.73 -4.40
N VAL A 85 -8.03 -1.47 -3.97
CA VAL A 85 -9.25 -1.64 -4.79
C VAL A 85 -9.24 -0.71 -6.01
N ASP A 86 -8.84 0.56 -5.84
CA ASP A 86 -8.72 1.49 -6.96
C ASP A 86 -7.72 0.99 -8.02
N PHE A 87 -6.56 0.46 -7.61
CA PHE A 87 -5.59 -0.13 -8.51
C PHE A 87 -6.17 -1.35 -9.23
N ALA A 88 -6.72 -2.32 -8.48
CA ALA A 88 -7.28 -3.52 -9.07
C ALA A 88 -8.38 -3.22 -10.10
N LYS A 89 -9.24 -2.24 -9.82
CA LYS A 89 -10.25 -1.75 -10.77
C LYS A 89 -9.63 -1.12 -12.02
N SER A 90 -8.61 -0.29 -11.85
CA SER A 90 -7.94 0.37 -12.98
C SER A 90 -7.23 -0.61 -13.91
N TRP A 91 -6.84 -1.78 -13.38
CA TRP A 91 -6.22 -2.86 -14.14
C TRP A 91 -7.22 -3.89 -14.70
N GLY A 92 -8.55 -3.67 -14.50
CA GLY A 92 -9.60 -4.51 -15.05
C GLY A 92 -9.99 -5.72 -14.22
N TYR A 93 -9.51 -5.86 -12.97
CA TYR A 93 -9.90 -6.94 -12.08
C TYR A 93 -11.31 -6.75 -11.52
N GLY A 94 -12.00 -7.85 -11.21
CA GLY A 94 -13.33 -7.88 -10.59
C GLY A 94 -13.28 -8.07 -9.07
N GLY A 95 -12.10 -8.28 -8.50
CA GLY A 95 -11.94 -8.44 -7.07
C GLY A 95 -10.49 -8.46 -6.63
N VAL A 96 -10.31 -8.28 -5.33
CA VAL A 96 -9.00 -8.31 -4.68
C VAL A 96 -9.05 -9.17 -3.43
N TYR A 97 -8.02 -9.99 -3.29
CA TYR A 97 -7.64 -10.63 -2.04
C TYR A 97 -6.43 -9.88 -1.48
N VAL A 98 -6.40 -9.73 -0.16
CA VAL A 98 -5.26 -9.18 0.57
C VAL A 98 -4.82 -10.17 1.61
N ALA A 99 -3.55 -10.56 1.56
CA ALA A 99 -2.85 -11.33 2.57
C ALA A 99 -1.60 -10.56 3.01
N ASN A 100 -0.89 -11.06 4.02
CA ASN A 100 0.22 -10.32 4.60
C ASN A 100 1.40 -11.25 4.89
N LEU A 101 2.63 -10.70 4.89
CA LEU A 101 3.82 -11.42 5.34
C LEU A 101 3.66 -11.88 6.80
N TYR A 102 3.03 -11.04 7.61
CA TYR A 102 2.68 -11.28 9.01
C TYR A 102 1.17 -11.18 9.15
N ALA A 103 0.51 -12.25 9.62
CA ALA A 103 -0.94 -12.24 9.83
C ALA A 103 -1.33 -11.55 11.15
N PHE A 104 -0.38 -11.32 12.06
CA PHE A 104 -0.63 -10.68 13.35
C PHE A 104 -1.19 -9.27 13.15
N ARG A 105 -2.32 -8.99 13.81
CA ARG A 105 -3.05 -7.72 13.72
C ARG A 105 -2.41 -6.69 14.65
N SER A 106 -1.79 -5.67 14.07
CA SER A 106 -1.21 -4.56 14.83
C SER A 106 -1.24 -3.26 14.03
N THR A 107 -1.65 -2.17 14.65
CA THR A 107 -1.51 -0.81 14.12
C THR A 107 -0.15 -0.21 14.46
N ASP A 108 0.49 -0.67 15.54
CA ASP A 108 1.83 -0.24 15.93
C ASP A 108 2.89 -1.18 15.32
N PRO A 109 3.88 -0.62 14.59
CA PRO A 109 5.01 -1.40 14.08
C PRO A 109 5.79 -2.17 15.17
N LYS A 110 5.80 -1.70 16.41
CA LYS A 110 6.42 -2.39 17.55
C LYS A 110 5.69 -3.68 17.90
N GLY A 111 4.36 -3.75 17.70
CA GLY A 111 3.59 -4.96 17.97
C GLY A 111 4.09 -6.19 17.20
N LEU A 112 4.62 -6.01 15.98
CA LEU A 112 5.21 -7.12 15.21
C LEU A 112 6.52 -7.64 15.80
N THR A 113 7.28 -6.80 16.52
CA THR A 113 8.56 -7.20 17.11
C THR A 113 8.40 -7.86 18.48
N THR A 114 7.27 -7.64 19.14
CA THR A 114 6.95 -8.18 20.46
C THR A 114 6.04 -9.42 20.39
N ALA A 115 5.40 -9.68 19.25
CA ALA A 115 4.58 -10.88 19.08
C ALA A 115 5.45 -12.14 19.07
N SER A 116 5.02 -13.18 19.79
CA SER A 116 5.70 -14.48 19.85
C SER A 116 5.71 -15.18 18.46
N ASP A 117 4.61 -15.08 17.72
CA ASP A 117 4.50 -15.54 16.33
C ASP A 117 3.83 -14.47 15.46
N PRO A 118 4.60 -13.54 14.88
CA PRO A 118 4.01 -12.50 14.02
C PRO A 118 3.50 -13.05 12.68
N ILE A 119 4.02 -14.20 12.21
CA ILE A 119 3.58 -14.80 10.94
C ILE A 119 2.18 -15.37 11.09
N GLY A 120 1.93 -16.10 12.17
CA GLY A 120 0.69 -16.80 12.45
C GLY A 120 0.67 -18.23 11.89
N PRO A 121 0.09 -19.18 12.67
CA PRO A 121 0.23 -20.62 12.43
C PRO A 121 -0.34 -21.07 11.07
N GLU A 122 -1.39 -20.43 10.56
CA GLU A 122 -2.05 -20.83 9.31
C GLU A 122 -1.76 -19.90 8.13
N ASN A 123 -0.98 -18.83 8.33
CA ASN A 123 -0.81 -17.78 7.34
C ASN A 123 -0.28 -18.30 5.99
N ARG A 124 0.76 -19.13 6.02
CA ARG A 124 1.36 -19.69 4.78
C ARG A 124 0.37 -20.54 4.00
N LYS A 125 -0.44 -21.36 4.68
CA LYS A 125 -1.49 -22.18 4.07
C LYS A 125 -2.52 -21.31 3.36
N HIS A 126 -3.00 -20.25 4.03
CA HIS A 126 -3.97 -19.35 3.43
C HIS A 126 -3.43 -18.57 2.22
N ILE A 127 -2.15 -18.18 2.26
CA ILE A 127 -1.51 -17.54 1.11
C ILE A 127 -1.41 -18.52 -0.06
N GLN A 128 -1.02 -19.77 0.21
CA GLN A 128 -0.92 -20.83 -0.81
C GLN A 128 -2.27 -21.10 -1.49
N GLU A 129 -3.35 -21.18 -0.74
CA GLU A 129 -4.73 -21.33 -1.26
C GLU A 129 -5.10 -20.16 -2.18
N LEU A 130 -4.80 -18.92 -1.76
CA LEU A 130 -5.09 -17.72 -2.56
C LEU A 130 -4.26 -17.63 -3.83
N VAL A 131 -2.98 -18.00 -3.80
CA VAL A 131 -2.09 -18.01 -4.98
C VAL A 131 -2.66 -18.90 -6.08
N GLY A 132 -3.25 -20.05 -5.72
CA GLY A 132 -3.87 -20.97 -6.67
C GLY A 132 -5.20 -20.48 -7.27
N SER A 133 -5.79 -19.41 -6.72
CA SER A 133 -7.12 -18.92 -7.10
C SER A 133 -7.14 -17.56 -7.79
N VAL A 134 -5.97 -16.98 -8.11
CA VAL A 134 -5.84 -15.65 -8.69
C VAL A 134 -4.98 -15.63 -9.95
N ASP A 135 -5.21 -14.64 -10.80
CA ASP A 135 -4.45 -14.48 -12.05
C ASP A 135 -3.06 -13.83 -11.81
N ARG A 136 -2.94 -13.05 -10.74
CA ARG A 136 -1.71 -12.31 -10.46
C ARG A 136 -1.51 -12.06 -8.97
N VAL A 137 -0.25 -12.11 -8.55
CA VAL A 137 0.18 -11.76 -7.19
C VAL A 137 1.01 -10.48 -7.22
N ILE A 138 0.62 -9.50 -6.40
CA ILE A 138 1.27 -8.18 -6.29
C ILE A 138 1.95 -8.06 -4.92
N TYR A 139 3.25 -7.89 -4.92
CA TYR A 139 4.02 -7.58 -3.71
C TYR A 139 3.91 -6.09 -3.37
N ALA A 140 3.48 -5.79 -2.14
CA ALA A 140 3.09 -4.45 -1.73
C ALA A 140 3.36 -4.13 -0.25
N TRP A 141 4.33 -4.79 0.40
CA TRP A 141 4.58 -4.68 1.85
C TRP A 141 5.40 -3.45 2.27
N GLY A 142 5.96 -2.71 1.31
CA GLY A 142 6.77 -1.51 1.61
C GLY A 142 8.22 -1.82 1.96
N ASN A 143 8.99 -0.77 2.24
CA ASN A 143 10.47 -0.79 2.29
C ASN A 143 11.10 -1.51 3.51
N LYS A 144 10.30 -2.13 4.38
CA LYS A 144 10.79 -2.64 5.67
C LYS A 144 11.36 -4.05 5.63
N LYS A 145 10.98 -4.87 4.63
CA LYS A 145 11.34 -6.29 4.58
C LYS A 145 11.73 -6.73 3.18
N LYS A 146 12.72 -7.60 3.10
CA LYS A 146 13.02 -8.35 1.88
C LYS A 146 12.00 -9.47 1.70
N GLU A 147 11.91 -10.00 0.48
CA GLU A 147 11.12 -11.20 0.20
C GLU A 147 11.62 -12.39 1.03
N PRO A 148 10.77 -13.04 1.85
CA PRO A 148 11.19 -14.21 2.60
C PRO A 148 11.28 -15.45 1.67
N GLN A 149 12.18 -16.36 1.98
CA GLN A 149 12.46 -17.53 1.13
C GLN A 149 11.19 -18.36 0.87
N TRP A 150 10.37 -18.63 1.90
CA TRP A 150 9.15 -19.41 1.75
C TRP A 150 8.16 -18.82 0.72
N LEU A 151 8.12 -17.47 0.61
CA LEU A 151 7.26 -16.80 -0.38
C LEU A 151 7.86 -16.86 -1.78
N ARG A 152 9.19 -16.80 -1.88
CA ARG A 152 9.94 -17.00 -3.12
C ARG A 152 9.69 -18.38 -3.71
N ASP A 153 9.65 -19.41 -2.87
CA ASP A 153 9.42 -20.79 -3.28
C ASP A 153 7.97 -21.02 -3.72
N LEU A 154 7.02 -20.28 -3.11
CA LEU A 154 5.60 -20.41 -3.39
C LEU A 154 5.18 -19.67 -4.67
N ILE A 155 5.76 -18.51 -4.98
CA ILE A 155 5.32 -17.63 -6.07
C ILE A 155 6.43 -17.48 -7.10
N ALA A 156 6.28 -18.16 -8.24
CA ALA A 156 7.29 -18.14 -9.30
C ALA A 156 7.39 -16.76 -9.99
N THR A 157 6.26 -16.13 -10.26
CA THR A 157 6.18 -14.90 -11.10
C THR A 157 5.42 -13.79 -10.35
N PRO A 158 6.02 -13.19 -9.31
CA PRO A 158 5.39 -12.09 -8.60
C PRO A 158 5.51 -10.77 -9.37
N TYR A 159 4.57 -9.87 -9.11
CA TYR A 159 4.56 -8.50 -9.59
C TYR A 159 4.68 -7.52 -8.43
N CYS A 160 4.97 -6.27 -8.72
CA CYS A 160 4.86 -5.15 -7.78
C CYS A 160 4.38 -3.92 -8.55
N ILE A 161 4.01 -2.84 -7.85
CA ILE A 161 3.62 -1.59 -8.53
C ILE A 161 4.84 -0.71 -8.77
N ALA A 162 5.76 -0.66 -7.81
CA ALA A 162 7.03 0.06 -7.92
C ALA A 162 8.05 -0.49 -6.92
N LEU A 163 9.33 -0.28 -7.21
CA LEU A 163 10.44 -0.66 -6.34
C LEU A 163 11.05 0.57 -5.66
N SER A 164 11.58 0.38 -4.47
CA SER A 164 12.49 1.32 -3.83
C SER A 164 13.86 1.26 -4.51
N THR A 165 14.78 2.18 -4.16
CA THR A 165 16.20 2.13 -4.60
C THR A 165 16.94 0.86 -4.14
N LYS A 166 16.39 0.16 -3.13
CA LYS A 166 16.91 -1.11 -2.62
C LYS A 166 16.22 -2.34 -3.24
N GLY A 167 15.44 -2.17 -4.33
CA GLY A 167 14.72 -3.26 -4.98
C GLY A 167 13.55 -3.84 -4.17
N ILE A 168 13.07 -3.15 -3.14
CA ILE A 168 11.98 -3.65 -2.28
C ILE A 168 10.64 -3.10 -2.79
N PRO A 169 9.57 -3.91 -2.88
CA PRO A 169 8.24 -3.48 -3.30
C PRO A 169 7.71 -2.33 -2.43
N LYS A 170 7.25 -1.25 -3.05
CA LYS A 170 6.69 -0.10 -2.36
C LYS A 170 5.26 -0.36 -1.90
N HIS A 171 4.88 0.31 -0.80
CA HIS A 171 3.51 0.29 -0.29
C HIS A 171 2.56 1.08 -1.22
N PRO A 172 1.35 0.56 -1.54
CA PRO A 172 0.48 1.14 -2.58
C PRO A 172 -0.07 2.52 -2.22
N LEU A 173 -0.21 2.84 -0.94
CA LEU A 173 -0.83 4.10 -0.48
C LEU A 173 -0.14 5.35 -1.03
N TYR A 174 1.16 5.29 -1.27
CA TYR A 174 1.99 6.44 -1.67
C TYR A 174 2.32 6.48 -3.17
N LEU A 175 1.72 5.59 -3.98
CA LEU A 175 1.98 5.49 -5.40
C LEU A 175 0.98 6.29 -6.23
N LYS A 176 1.34 6.68 -7.45
CA LYS A 176 0.42 7.37 -8.38
C LYS A 176 -0.73 6.44 -8.78
N GLY A 177 -1.92 7.01 -9.01
CA GLY A 177 -3.14 6.25 -9.28
C GLY A 177 -3.17 5.53 -10.63
N ASP A 178 -2.37 5.99 -11.57
CA ASP A 178 -2.21 5.48 -12.93
C ASP A 178 -1.08 4.45 -13.06
N SER A 179 -0.39 4.11 -11.96
CA SER A 179 0.70 3.14 -11.97
C SER A 179 0.20 1.76 -12.40
N GLN A 180 0.99 1.07 -13.23
CA GLN A 180 0.73 -0.28 -13.71
C GLN A 180 1.57 -1.29 -12.93
N PRO A 181 1.13 -2.56 -12.82
CA PRO A 181 1.94 -3.61 -12.23
C PRO A 181 3.12 -3.95 -13.14
N ILE A 182 4.30 -4.10 -12.55
CA ILE A 182 5.53 -4.52 -13.22
C ILE A 182 6.00 -5.86 -12.65
N LEU A 183 6.68 -6.65 -13.44
CA LEU A 183 7.27 -7.91 -12.99
C LEU A 183 8.31 -7.63 -11.88
N TYR A 184 8.24 -8.37 -10.78
CA TYR A 184 9.23 -8.29 -9.72
C TYR A 184 10.41 -9.21 -10.03
N LEU A 185 11.50 -8.63 -10.56
CA LEU A 185 12.72 -9.34 -10.90
C LEU A 185 13.61 -9.48 -9.68
N ARG A 186 13.81 -10.70 -9.22
CA ARG A 186 14.56 -11.04 -7.99
C ARG A 186 16.07 -10.74 -8.11
N ASP A 187 16.61 -10.86 -9.30
CA ASP A 187 18.06 -10.72 -9.55
C ASP A 187 18.52 -9.26 -9.64
N ALA A 188 17.60 -8.32 -9.90
CA ALA A 188 17.91 -6.89 -9.87
C ALA A 188 18.32 -6.36 -8.48
N CYS A 189 18.14 -7.16 -7.41
CA CYS A 189 18.47 -6.80 -6.03
C CYS A 189 19.85 -7.31 -5.58
N GLN A 190 20.59 -8.08 -6.39
CA GLN A 190 21.90 -8.66 -6.04
C GLN A 190 23.09 -8.00 -6.75
N GLY A 191 22.85 -7.03 -7.63
CA GLY A 191 23.88 -6.43 -8.45
C GLY A 191 24.59 -5.21 -7.85
N ALA A 192 25.15 -5.31 -6.65
CA ALA A 192 26.05 -4.28 -6.12
C ALA A 192 27.10 -4.84 -5.14
N THR A 193 27.56 -6.06 -5.34
CA THR A 193 28.79 -6.53 -4.69
C THR A 193 29.49 -7.51 -5.64
N VAL A 194 30.12 -6.99 -6.69
CA VAL A 194 31.14 -7.71 -7.40
C VAL A 194 32.43 -6.90 -7.31
N GLY A 195 33.38 -7.46 -6.61
CA GLY A 195 34.79 -7.42 -7.03
C GLY A 195 35.58 -6.24 -6.55
N SER A 196 36.44 -6.51 -5.62
CA SER A 196 37.86 -6.27 -5.78
C SER A 196 38.59 -7.24 -4.85
N GLU A 197 38.78 -8.44 -5.31
CA GLU A 197 39.98 -9.20 -4.94
C GLU A 197 40.99 -8.85 -6.03
N GLU A 198 41.92 -7.99 -5.73
CA GLU A 198 43.18 -7.82 -6.43
C GLU A 198 44.25 -8.49 -5.59
N GLU A 199 45.01 -9.28 -6.28
CA GLU A 199 46.31 -9.93 -6.09
C GLU A 199 47.17 -9.43 -4.95
#